data_0a279841e7bf868a60e57c0a7ebeca9b
#
_entry.id   0a279841e7bf868a60e57c0a7ebeca9b
#
_cell.length_a   1.000
_cell.length_b   1.000
_cell.length_c   1.000
_cell.angle_alpha   90.00
_cell.angle_beta   90.00
_cell.angle_gamma   90.00
#
_symmetry.space_group_name_H-M   'P 1'
#
loop_
_entity.id
_entity.type
_entity.pdbx_description
1 polymer ?
#
loop_
_entity_poly.entity_id
_entity_poly.type
_entity_poly.pdbx_seq_one_letter_code
_entity_poly.pdbx_strand_id
1 'polypeptide(L)'
;MLPFDNLSRDTEMEGFCDGLVEDAITALSRFRWLNVVSRNSSFAQKGRSVDIRTTARDLSVRFLLEGSVRRSGTRIRVTAQLIDGLSGNHIWADRYDRDYSAIFDLQDEIVRDIVASLEYALWITLVRGDPQVGRPNPVTSPLRAAGWHIAECTHIDNVTAIACATRALETNPKSVAAYQYLANAYIVELIAGWTEDKADIRNLLEAARRATSLSPGDHLSQGLYAVGLAFVGNYDEALAHAQRALALNSNSVNVLGPCGNVLSFSGEAREANEMLDRMLRLAPAHYFRAGFLSQMALNWLCVGAPERGLPLVNEAIKLKPDAICCHIVYAKITASLGRHEDATAAISEAYRCRPDLSRSLLDFMFPHRDTSIPGKMADLLEIT
;
A
#
# COMPACT_ATOMS: atom_id res chain seq x y z
N MET A 1 -19.66 -8.59 -7.43
CA MET A 1 -19.53 -7.58 -8.49
C MET A 1 -20.79 -7.66 -9.33
N LEU A 2 -21.37 -6.52 -9.70
CA LEU A 2 -22.55 -6.47 -10.58
C LEU A 2 -22.13 -6.23 -12.03
N PRO A 3 -22.93 -6.62 -13.02
CA PRO A 3 -22.70 -6.25 -14.41
C PRO A 3 -22.62 -4.73 -14.57
N PHE A 4 -21.70 -4.25 -15.42
CA PHE A 4 -21.58 -2.82 -15.72
C PHE A 4 -22.62 -2.40 -16.76
N ASP A 5 -23.21 -1.23 -16.56
CA ASP A 5 -24.19 -0.67 -17.49
C ASP A 5 -23.51 -0.05 -18.72
N ASN A 6 -23.97 -0.46 -19.90
CA ASN A 6 -23.59 0.21 -21.14
C ASN A 6 -24.44 1.47 -21.32
N LEU A 7 -23.87 2.65 -21.09
CA LEU A 7 -24.51 3.96 -21.29
C LEU A 7 -24.25 4.53 -22.70
N SER A 8 -23.64 3.75 -23.58
CA SER A 8 -23.41 4.10 -24.98
C SER A 8 -24.62 3.70 -25.83
N ARG A 9 -24.73 4.29 -27.02
CA ARG A 9 -25.67 3.82 -28.05
C ARG A 9 -25.11 2.64 -28.87
N ASP A 10 -23.88 2.23 -28.56
CA ASP A 10 -23.11 1.22 -29.29
C ASP A 10 -23.29 -0.14 -28.60
N THR A 11 -23.95 -1.06 -29.28
CA THR A 11 -24.17 -2.42 -28.77
C THR A 11 -22.92 -3.27 -28.71
N GLU A 12 -21.83 -2.90 -29.43
CA GLU A 12 -20.56 -3.59 -29.35
C GLU A 12 -19.92 -3.41 -27.96
N MET A 13 -20.28 -2.33 -27.25
CA MET A 13 -19.80 -2.09 -25.89
C MET A 13 -20.38 -3.06 -24.84
N GLU A 14 -21.41 -3.84 -25.15
CA GLU A 14 -21.93 -4.87 -24.22
C GLU A 14 -20.88 -5.93 -23.91
N GLY A 15 -20.18 -6.42 -24.96
CA GLY A 15 -19.10 -7.39 -24.80
C GLY A 15 -17.94 -6.84 -23.96
N PHE A 16 -17.62 -5.56 -24.14
CA PHE A 16 -16.58 -4.88 -23.34
C PHE A 16 -17.02 -4.75 -21.87
N CYS A 17 -18.25 -4.35 -21.59
CA CYS A 17 -18.79 -4.28 -20.22
C CYS A 17 -18.75 -5.65 -19.53
N ASP A 18 -19.21 -6.70 -20.21
CA ASP A 18 -19.23 -8.04 -19.66
C ASP A 18 -17.80 -8.59 -19.43
N GLY A 19 -16.87 -8.32 -20.35
CA GLY A 19 -15.46 -8.67 -20.22
C GLY A 19 -14.78 -7.98 -19.04
N LEU A 20 -15.00 -6.67 -18.85
CA LEU A 20 -14.48 -5.94 -17.66
C LEU A 20 -14.90 -6.60 -16.34
N VAL A 21 -16.16 -7.01 -16.25
CA VAL A 21 -16.71 -7.66 -15.05
C VAL A 21 -16.08 -9.05 -14.83
N GLU A 22 -15.95 -9.84 -15.89
CA GLU A 22 -15.36 -11.18 -15.83
C GLU A 22 -13.90 -11.16 -15.41
N ASP A 23 -13.11 -10.26 -16.03
CA ASP A 23 -11.70 -10.10 -15.71
C ASP A 23 -11.49 -9.54 -14.30
N ALA A 24 -12.33 -8.59 -13.86
CA ALA A 24 -12.28 -8.08 -12.50
C ALA A 24 -12.67 -9.16 -11.46
N ILE A 25 -13.66 -10.00 -11.71
CA ILE A 25 -13.99 -11.16 -10.85
C ILE A 25 -12.77 -12.08 -10.75
N THR A 26 -12.13 -12.38 -11.89
CA THR A 26 -10.95 -13.24 -11.95
C THR A 26 -9.79 -12.64 -11.18
N ALA A 27 -9.51 -11.35 -11.35
CA ALA A 27 -8.42 -10.65 -10.66
C ALA A 27 -8.68 -10.52 -9.15
N LEU A 28 -9.91 -10.18 -8.72
CA LEU A 28 -10.29 -10.12 -7.31
C LEU A 28 -10.21 -11.49 -6.61
N SER A 29 -10.44 -12.58 -7.32
CA SER A 29 -10.35 -13.94 -6.78
C SER A 29 -8.90 -14.36 -6.42
N ARG A 30 -7.88 -13.60 -6.84
CA ARG A 30 -6.48 -13.82 -6.43
C ARG A 30 -6.21 -13.36 -4.99
N PHE A 31 -7.07 -12.52 -4.41
CA PHE A 31 -6.96 -12.10 -3.01
C PHE A 31 -7.55 -13.19 -2.11
N ARG A 32 -6.70 -13.95 -1.42
CA ARG A 32 -7.11 -15.12 -0.61
C ARG A 32 -8.01 -14.78 0.58
N TRP A 33 -8.01 -13.52 1.01
CA TRP A 33 -8.85 -13.03 2.10
C TRP A 33 -10.24 -12.57 1.63
N LEU A 34 -10.48 -12.52 0.30
CA LEU A 34 -11.71 -12.05 -0.30
C LEU A 34 -12.49 -13.21 -0.94
N ASN A 35 -13.75 -13.38 -0.54
CA ASN A 35 -14.67 -14.30 -1.18
C ASN A 35 -15.47 -13.56 -2.26
N VAL A 36 -15.23 -13.89 -3.52
CA VAL A 36 -15.89 -13.26 -4.68
C VAL A 36 -17.00 -14.16 -5.20
N VAL A 37 -18.20 -13.58 -5.37
CA VAL A 37 -19.35 -14.29 -5.95
C VAL A 37 -19.07 -14.64 -7.42
N SER A 38 -19.51 -15.82 -7.84
CA SER A 38 -19.30 -16.31 -9.20
C SER A 38 -19.92 -15.41 -10.26
N ARG A 39 -19.34 -15.44 -11.47
CA ARG A 39 -19.87 -14.71 -12.64
C ARG A 39 -21.36 -14.98 -12.87
N ASN A 40 -21.79 -16.24 -12.85
CA ASN A 40 -23.16 -16.60 -13.13
C ASN A 40 -24.15 -15.98 -12.14
N SER A 41 -23.83 -16.01 -10.84
CA SER A 41 -24.68 -15.40 -9.81
C SER A 41 -24.72 -13.87 -9.94
N SER A 42 -23.61 -13.26 -10.33
CA SER A 42 -23.46 -11.83 -10.59
C SER A 42 -24.33 -11.40 -11.77
N PHE A 43 -24.20 -12.10 -12.91
CA PHE A 43 -24.92 -11.79 -14.16
C PHE A 43 -26.41 -12.09 -14.09
N ALA A 44 -26.89 -12.93 -13.17
CA ALA A 44 -28.31 -13.11 -12.90
C ALA A 44 -29.01 -11.81 -12.43
N GLN A 45 -28.25 -10.78 -12.04
CA GLN A 45 -28.76 -9.46 -11.67
C GLN A 45 -28.81 -8.46 -12.86
N LYS A 46 -28.29 -8.84 -14.06
CA LYS A 46 -28.23 -7.95 -15.24
C LYS A 46 -29.63 -7.46 -15.64
N GLY A 47 -29.77 -6.15 -15.80
CA GLY A 47 -31.04 -5.51 -16.21
C GLY A 47 -32.11 -5.42 -15.12
N ARG A 48 -31.80 -5.82 -13.88
CA ARG A 48 -32.73 -5.67 -12.74
C ARG A 48 -32.50 -4.35 -12.03
N SER A 49 -33.54 -3.55 -11.91
CA SER A 49 -33.54 -2.37 -11.02
C SER A 49 -33.96 -2.82 -9.61
N VAL A 50 -32.99 -3.29 -8.83
CA VAL A 50 -33.23 -3.75 -7.46
C VAL A 50 -32.44 -2.89 -6.49
N ASP A 51 -33.02 -2.63 -5.31
CA ASP A 51 -32.32 -1.94 -4.24
C ASP A 51 -31.01 -2.68 -3.85
N ILE A 52 -29.93 -1.92 -3.71
CA ILE A 52 -28.59 -2.45 -3.47
C ILE A 52 -28.50 -3.32 -2.20
N ARG A 53 -29.24 -2.96 -1.14
CA ARG A 53 -29.30 -3.71 0.12
C ARG A 53 -30.01 -5.06 -0.08
N THR A 54 -31.01 -5.11 -0.93
CA THR A 54 -31.71 -6.34 -1.28
C THR A 54 -30.80 -7.25 -2.09
N THR A 55 -30.12 -6.70 -3.10
CA THR A 55 -29.15 -7.45 -3.91
C THR A 55 -28.02 -8.01 -3.04
N ALA A 56 -27.51 -7.25 -2.07
CA ALA A 56 -26.48 -7.71 -1.14
C ALA A 56 -26.95 -8.91 -0.30
N ARG A 57 -28.18 -8.88 0.20
CA ARG A 57 -28.79 -9.98 0.95
C ARG A 57 -28.99 -11.22 0.08
N ASP A 58 -29.53 -11.05 -1.12
CA ASP A 58 -29.82 -12.16 -2.04
C ASP A 58 -28.54 -12.89 -2.47
N LEU A 59 -27.44 -12.13 -2.66
CA LEU A 59 -26.13 -12.67 -3.00
C LEU A 59 -25.31 -13.08 -1.77
N SER A 60 -25.80 -12.82 -0.55
CA SER A 60 -25.10 -13.09 0.72
C SER A 60 -23.71 -12.42 0.78
N VAL A 61 -23.62 -11.17 0.30
CA VAL A 61 -22.37 -10.37 0.28
C VAL A 61 -22.54 -9.08 1.06
N ARG A 62 -21.45 -8.57 1.61
CA ARG A 62 -21.42 -7.24 2.24
C ARG A 62 -21.15 -6.14 1.23
N PHE A 63 -20.22 -6.35 0.31
CA PHE A 63 -19.75 -5.33 -0.62
C PHE A 63 -20.23 -5.62 -2.04
N LEU A 64 -20.69 -4.58 -2.70
CA LEU A 64 -21.11 -4.60 -4.09
C LEU A 64 -20.28 -3.62 -4.90
N LEU A 65 -19.70 -4.09 -6.00
CA LEU A 65 -19.08 -3.24 -7.01
C LEU A 65 -20.04 -3.14 -8.19
N GLU A 66 -20.39 -1.93 -8.56
CA GLU A 66 -21.17 -1.61 -9.76
C GLU A 66 -20.44 -0.57 -10.60
N GLY A 67 -20.86 -0.37 -11.83
CA GLY A 67 -20.26 0.61 -12.71
C GLY A 67 -20.97 0.78 -14.02
N SER A 68 -20.44 1.69 -14.83
CA SER A 68 -20.96 1.97 -16.15
C SER A 68 -19.83 2.29 -17.14
N VAL A 69 -20.12 2.03 -18.41
CA VAL A 69 -19.23 2.33 -19.53
C VAL A 69 -19.93 3.27 -20.49
N ARG A 70 -19.25 4.32 -20.92
CA ARG A 70 -19.71 5.26 -21.95
C ARG A 70 -18.63 5.47 -22.99
N ARG A 71 -18.92 5.20 -24.25
CA ARG A 71 -18.08 5.53 -25.40
C ARG A 71 -18.59 6.77 -26.13
N SER A 72 -17.68 7.66 -26.51
CA SER A 72 -17.95 8.82 -27.36
C SER A 72 -16.78 9.00 -28.35
N GLY A 73 -17.02 8.61 -29.60
CA GLY A 73 -15.94 8.58 -30.61
C GLY A 73 -14.79 7.65 -30.22
N THR A 74 -13.59 8.21 -30.14
CA THR A 74 -12.36 7.52 -29.76
C THR A 74 -12.12 7.46 -28.24
N ARG A 75 -13.00 8.03 -27.43
CA ARG A 75 -12.84 8.06 -25.95
C ARG A 75 -13.83 7.13 -25.28
N ILE A 76 -13.33 6.43 -24.28
CA ILE A 76 -14.13 5.62 -23.37
C ILE A 76 -14.01 6.16 -21.95
N ARG A 77 -15.14 6.14 -21.26
CA ARG A 77 -15.22 6.45 -19.84
C ARG A 77 -15.78 5.24 -19.12
N VAL A 78 -15.06 4.75 -18.14
CA VAL A 78 -15.52 3.73 -17.21
C VAL A 78 -15.65 4.37 -15.83
N THR A 79 -16.81 4.19 -15.20
CA THR A 79 -17.03 4.57 -13.80
C THR A 79 -17.23 3.29 -13.00
N ALA A 80 -16.59 3.20 -11.84
CA ALA A 80 -16.74 2.08 -10.93
C ALA A 80 -16.96 2.61 -9.51
N GLN A 81 -17.79 1.94 -8.73
CA GLN A 81 -18.10 2.32 -7.36
C GLN A 81 -18.36 1.11 -6.48
N LEU A 82 -17.79 1.17 -5.26
CA LEU A 82 -17.93 0.15 -4.23
C LEU A 82 -18.94 0.63 -3.18
N ILE A 83 -19.93 -0.20 -2.88
CA ILE A 83 -21.04 0.11 -1.98
C ILE A 83 -21.06 -0.92 -0.85
N ASP A 84 -21.22 -0.46 0.39
CA ASP A 84 -21.55 -1.32 1.53
C ASP A 84 -23.05 -1.68 1.47
N GLY A 85 -23.35 -2.95 1.20
CA GLY A 85 -24.72 -3.45 1.08
C GLY A 85 -25.51 -3.45 2.39
N LEU A 86 -24.85 -3.25 3.55
CA LEU A 86 -25.56 -3.11 4.84
C LEU A 86 -26.09 -1.69 5.02
N SER A 87 -25.26 -0.69 4.77
CA SER A 87 -25.63 0.72 4.94
C SER A 87 -26.21 1.35 3.67
N GLY A 88 -25.86 0.83 2.49
CA GLY A 88 -26.14 1.44 1.19
C GLY A 88 -25.22 2.61 0.86
N ASN A 89 -24.19 2.86 1.66
CA ASN A 89 -23.27 3.98 1.44
C ASN A 89 -22.16 3.62 0.45
N HIS A 90 -21.76 4.59 -0.37
CA HIS A 90 -20.58 4.47 -1.21
C HIS A 90 -19.33 4.50 -0.34
N ILE A 91 -18.46 3.51 -0.52
CA ILE A 91 -17.15 3.39 0.15
C ILE A 91 -16.08 4.02 -0.71
N TRP A 92 -16.19 3.79 -2.02
CA TRP A 92 -15.20 4.22 -3.01
C TRP A 92 -15.91 4.42 -4.36
N ALA A 93 -15.47 5.40 -5.12
CA ALA A 93 -15.86 5.60 -6.51
C ALA A 93 -14.70 6.22 -7.28
N ASP A 94 -14.50 5.77 -8.52
CA ASP A 94 -13.49 6.33 -9.41
C ASP A 94 -13.96 6.32 -10.86
N ARG A 95 -13.22 7.09 -11.69
CA ARG A 95 -13.52 7.29 -13.10
C ARG A 95 -12.25 7.18 -13.93
N TYR A 96 -12.30 6.34 -14.94
CA TYR A 96 -11.20 6.06 -15.87
C TYR A 96 -11.56 6.59 -17.25
N ASP A 97 -10.88 7.64 -17.70
CA ASP A 97 -10.99 8.21 -19.03
C ASP A 97 -9.81 7.73 -19.88
N ARG A 98 -10.05 7.05 -20.98
CA ARG A 98 -9.03 6.44 -21.84
C ARG A 98 -9.36 6.65 -23.32
N ASP A 99 -8.35 6.50 -24.17
CA ASP A 99 -8.56 6.40 -25.62
C ASP A 99 -8.96 4.97 -25.98
N TYR A 100 -10.03 4.85 -26.78
CA TYR A 100 -10.53 3.58 -27.27
C TYR A 100 -9.66 3.08 -28.44
N SER A 101 -8.52 2.51 -28.09
CA SER A 101 -7.62 1.80 -29.01
C SER A 101 -7.35 0.42 -28.42
N ALA A 102 -6.78 -0.54 -29.10
CA ALA A 102 -6.36 -1.84 -28.53
C ALA A 102 -7.25 -2.35 -27.36
N ILE A 103 -8.47 -2.77 -27.68
CA ILE A 103 -9.58 -2.99 -26.71
C ILE A 103 -9.21 -3.91 -25.54
N PHE A 104 -8.42 -4.96 -25.78
CA PHE A 104 -7.99 -5.90 -24.73
C PHE A 104 -6.95 -5.28 -23.79
N ASP A 105 -5.97 -4.55 -24.34
CA ASP A 105 -4.96 -3.87 -23.50
C ASP A 105 -5.62 -2.82 -22.60
N LEU A 106 -6.59 -2.11 -23.14
CA LEU A 106 -7.40 -1.14 -22.42
C LEU A 106 -8.24 -1.80 -21.31
N GLN A 107 -8.86 -2.94 -21.59
CA GLN A 107 -9.63 -3.71 -20.62
C GLN A 107 -8.74 -4.16 -19.48
N ASP A 108 -7.59 -4.75 -19.80
CA ASP A 108 -6.59 -5.18 -18.80
C ASP A 108 -6.09 -4.03 -17.93
N GLU A 109 -5.84 -2.85 -18.52
CA GLU A 109 -5.40 -1.67 -17.78
C GLU A 109 -6.47 -1.20 -16.78
N ILE A 110 -7.71 -1.04 -17.25
CA ILE A 110 -8.83 -0.57 -16.42
C ILE A 110 -9.12 -1.57 -15.29
N VAL A 111 -9.14 -2.87 -15.59
CA VAL A 111 -9.34 -3.91 -14.57
C VAL A 111 -8.24 -3.88 -13.52
N ARG A 112 -6.98 -3.74 -13.92
CA ARG A 112 -5.86 -3.61 -12.99
C ARG A 112 -6.04 -2.42 -12.05
N ASP A 113 -6.41 -1.28 -12.57
CA ASP A 113 -6.56 -0.05 -11.78
C ASP A 113 -7.76 -0.15 -10.81
N ILE A 114 -8.91 -0.67 -11.27
CA ILE A 114 -10.09 -0.90 -10.42
C ILE A 114 -9.74 -1.86 -9.27
N VAL A 115 -9.14 -3.00 -9.58
CA VAL A 115 -8.85 -4.05 -8.59
C VAL A 115 -7.85 -3.58 -7.55
N ALA A 116 -6.82 -2.84 -7.97
CA ALA A 116 -5.81 -2.30 -7.08
C ALA A 116 -6.39 -1.26 -6.11
N SER A 117 -7.22 -0.35 -6.61
CA SER A 117 -7.90 0.66 -5.78
C SER A 117 -8.90 0.02 -4.80
N LEU A 118 -9.62 -1.00 -5.24
CA LEU A 118 -10.56 -1.76 -4.41
C LEU A 118 -9.87 -2.51 -3.27
N GLU A 119 -8.70 -3.07 -3.49
CA GLU A 119 -7.97 -3.81 -2.46
C GLU A 119 -7.78 -2.96 -1.20
N TYR A 120 -7.24 -1.75 -1.37
CA TYR A 120 -7.02 -0.84 -0.26
C TYR A 120 -8.33 -0.35 0.38
N ALA A 121 -9.31 0.03 -0.45
CA ALA A 121 -10.61 0.49 0.03
C ALA A 121 -11.35 -0.58 0.85
N LEU A 122 -11.32 -1.82 0.41
CA LEU A 122 -11.89 -2.95 1.14
C LEU A 122 -11.14 -3.23 2.44
N TRP A 123 -9.80 -3.29 2.39
CA TRP A 123 -8.98 -3.56 3.57
C TRP A 123 -9.21 -2.49 4.64
N ILE A 124 -9.11 -1.20 4.30
CA ILE A 124 -9.29 -0.12 5.28
C ILE A 124 -10.70 -0.08 5.87
N THR A 125 -11.72 -0.40 5.07
CA THR A 125 -13.11 -0.50 5.53
C THR A 125 -13.29 -1.67 6.49
N LEU A 126 -12.66 -2.81 6.20
CA LEU A 126 -12.76 -3.99 7.07
C LEU A 126 -12.06 -3.79 8.41
N VAL A 127 -10.87 -3.19 8.42
CA VAL A 127 -10.12 -2.97 9.68
C VAL A 127 -10.73 -1.85 10.50
N ARG A 128 -11.16 -0.75 9.90
CA ARG A 128 -11.85 0.35 10.60
C ARG A 128 -13.26 -0.04 11.06
N GLY A 129 -13.97 -0.82 10.24
CA GLY A 129 -15.33 -1.27 10.53
C GLY A 129 -16.35 -0.13 10.55
N ASP A 130 -17.46 -0.35 11.24
CA ASP A 130 -18.49 0.67 11.43
C ASP A 130 -17.99 1.74 12.42
N PRO A 131 -18.00 3.02 12.06
CA PRO A 131 -17.62 4.11 12.96
C PRO A 131 -18.44 4.15 14.27
N GLN A 132 -19.68 3.64 14.26
CA GLN A 132 -20.54 3.58 15.44
C GLN A 132 -20.09 2.51 16.43
N VAL A 133 -19.38 1.48 15.98
CA VAL A 133 -18.87 0.39 16.83
C VAL A 133 -17.54 0.77 17.50
N GLY A 134 -16.84 1.78 16.96
CA GLY A 134 -15.56 2.25 17.49
C GLY A 134 -14.39 1.30 17.24
N ARG A 135 -13.31 1.51 18.01
CA ARG A 135 -12.08 0.71 17.92
C ARG A 135 -12.34 -0.77 18.18
N PRO A 136 -11.76 -1.69 17.38
CA PRO A 136 -11.88 -3.12 17.65
C PRO A 136 -11.21 -3.49 18.98
N ASN A 137 -11.87 -4.36 19.74
CA ASN A 137 -11.34 -4.82 21.03
C ASN A 137 -10.12 -5.75 20.82
N PRO A 138 -8.94 -5.42 21.37
CA PRO A 138 -7.72 -6.21 21.22
C PRO A 138 -7.83 -7.64 21.77
N VAL A 139 -8.74 -7.88 22.70
CA VAL A 139 -8.92 -9.21 23.33
C VAL A 139 -9.83 -10.10 22.50
N THR A 140 -10.98 -9.58 22.05
CA THR A 140 -11.99 -10.37 21.34
C THR A 140 -11.77 -10.42 19.83
N SER A 141 -11.03 -9.46 19.27
CA SER A 141 -10.74 -9.36 17.84
C SER A 141 -9.29 -8.90 17.59
N PRO A 142 -8.28 -9.63 18.09
CA PRO A 142 -6.89 -9.17 18.06
C PRO A 142 -6.36 -8.93 16.65
N LEU A 143 -6.71 -9.79 15.68
CA LEU A 143 -6.27 -9.63 14.30
C LEU A 143 -6.81 -8.35 13.64
N ARG A 144 -8.09 -8.04 13.86
CA ARG A 144 -8.70 -6.81 13.34
C ARG A 144 -8.13 -5.58 14.06
N ALA A 145 -7.88 -5.68 15.37
CA ALA A 145 -7.25 -4.62 16.15
C ALA A 145 -5.84 -4.33 15.63
N ALA A 146 -5.04 -5.35 15.32
CA ALA A 146 -3.71 -5.17 14.71
C ALA A 146 -3.78 -4.35 13.42
N GLY A 147 -4.67 -4.71 12.48
CA GLY A 147 -4.86 -3.96 11.24
C GLY A 147 -5.34 -2.52 11.47
N TRP A 148 -6.26 -2.31 12.44
CA TRP A 148 -6.74 -0.99 12.80
C TRP A 148 -5.61 -0.09 13.30
N HIS A 149 -4.78 -0.58 14.23
CA HIS A 149 -3.66 0.17 14.79
C HIS A 149 -2.56 0.44 13.75
N ILE A 150 -2.29 -0.49 12.82
CA ILE A 150 -1.39 -0.23 11.69
C ILE A 150 -1.90 0.96 10.84
N ALA A 151 -3.21 1.03 10.59
CA ALA A 151 -3.81 2.08 9.78
C ALA A 151 -3.75 3.48 10.42
N GLU A 152 -3.61 3.59 11.74
CA GLU A 152 -3.40 4.87 12.45
C GLU A 152 -1.96 5.40 12.28
N CYS A 153 -0.99 4.51 12.06
CA CYS A 153 0.40 4.84 11.74
C CYS A 153 1.05 5.83 12.74
N THR A 154 0.87 5.60 14.04
CA THR A 154 1.61 6.27 15.11
C THR A 154 2.47 5.26 15.84
N HIS A 155 3.53 5.70 16.53
CA HIS A 155 4.40 4.78 17.28
C HIS A 155 3.61 3.98 18.34
N ILE A 156 2.75 4.64 19.11
CA ILE A 156 1.92 3.98 20.14
C ILE A 156 0.98 2.94 19.52
N ASP A 157 0.34 3.29 18.40
CA ASP A 157 -0.54 2.36 17.70
C ASP A 157 0.25 1.20 17.10
N ASN A 158 1.46 1.43 16.59
CA ASN A 158 2.28 0.39 16.00
C ASN A 158 2.75 -0.65 17.07
N VAL A 159 3.18 -0.19 18.25
CA VAL A 159 3.46 -1.06 19.40
C VAL A 159 2.21 -1.89 19.78
N THR A 160 1.04 -1.26 19.78
CA THR A 160 -0.23 -1.95 20.06
C THR A 160 -0.57 -2.96 18.96
N ALA A 161 -0.29 -2.65 17.69
CA ALA A 161 -0.48 -3.56 16.57
C ALA A 161 0.38 -4.83 16.70
N ILE A 162 1.66 -4.68 17.09
CA ILE A 162 2.57 -5.81 17.38
C ILE A 162 1.98 -6.70 18.48
N ALA A 163 1.56 -6.11 19.60
CA ALA A 163 0.96 -6.86 20.70
C ALA A 163 -0.33 -7.60 20.28
N CYS A 164 -1.20 -6.94 19.50
CA CYS A 164 -2.42 -7.55 18.98
C CYS A 164 -2.15 -8.69 18.01
N ALA A 165 -1.20 -8.54 17.09
CA ALA A 165 -0.83 -9.58 16.13
C ALA A 165 -0.19 -10.79 16.85
N THR A 166 0.65 -10.55 17.85
CA THR A 166 1.22 -11.59 18.71
C THR A 166 0.13 -12.37 19.44
N ARG A 167 -0.84 -11.68 20.05
CA ARG A 167 -2.00 -12.33 20.69
C ARG A 167 -2.84 -13.14 19.69
N ALA A 168 -2.99 -12.68 18.46
CA ALA A 168 -3.68 -13.45 17.43
C ALA A 168 -2.97 -14.77 17.12
N LEU A 169 -1.63 -14.80 17.19
CA LEU A 169 -0.83 -16.01 17.03
C LEU A 169 -0.92 -16.98 18.23
N GLU A 170 -1.15 -16.50 19.44
CA GLU A 170 -1.43 -17.38 20.59
C GLU A 170 -2.70 -18.21 20.35
N THR A 171 -3.72 -17.63 19.72
CA THR A 171 -4.97 -18.32 19.38
C THR A 171 -4.86 -19.16 18.11
N ASN A 172 -4.15 -18.65 17.09
CA ASN A 172 -3.93 -19.34 15.80
C ASN A 172 -2.48 -19.18 15.34
N PRO A 173 -1.58 -20.11 15.75
CA PRO A 173 -0.17 -20.06 15.38
C PRO A 173 0.13 -20.21 13.88
N LYS A 174 -0.87 -20.55 13.06
CA LYS A 174 -0.77 -20.64 11.60
C LYS A 174 -1.45 -19.47 10.87
N SER A 175 -1.77 -18.39 11.57
CA SER A 175 -2.40 -17.21 10.96
C SER A 175 -1.40 -16.46 10.09
N VAL A 176 -1.50 -16.61 8.77
CA VAL A 176 -0.70 -15.86 7.78
C VAL A 176 -0.89 -14.36 7.96
N ALA A 177 -2.14 -13.89 8.11
CA ALA A 177 -2.45 -12.48 8.28
C ALA A 177 -1.82 -11.88 9.57
N ALA A 178 -1.75 -12.63 10.66
CA ALA A 178 -1.09 -12.15 11.88
C ALA A 178 0.43 -11.98 11.68
N TYR A 179 1.07 -12.91 11.00
CA TYR A 179 2.49 -12.78 10.63
C TYR A 179 2.72 -11.61 9.65
N GLN A 180 1.81 -11.39 8.71
CA GLN A 180 1.88 -10.25 7.79
C GLN A 180 1.76 -8.92 8.55
N TYR A 181 0.85 -8.81 9.51
CA TYR A 181 0.72 -7.61 10.36
C TYR A 181 1.96 -7.39 11.22
N LEU A 182 2.54 -8.44 11.82
CA LEU A 182 3.81 -8.34 12.54
C LEU A 182 4.94 -7.83 11.63
N ALA A 183 5.13 -8.46 10.47
CA ALA A 183 6.17 -8.05 9.54
C ALA A 183 5.99 -6.59 9.10
N ASN A 184 4.76 -6.19 8.75
CA ASN A 184 4.47 -4.81 8.36
C ASN A 184 4.71 -3.81 9.50
N ALA A 185 4.31 -4.14 10.73
CA ALA A 185 4.55 -3.29 11.89
C ALA A 185 6.06 -3.10 12.14
N TYR A 186 6.86 -4.15 12.07
CA TYR A 186 8.32 -4.03 12.20
C TYR A 186 8.97 -3.24 11.04
N ILE A 187 8.46 -3.36 9.80
CA ILE A 187 8.92 -2.52 8.70
C ILE A 187 8.67 -1.03 9.02
N VAL A 188 7.49 -0.71 9.53
CA VAL A 188 7.14 0.67 9.90
C VAL A 188 8.01 1.17 11.06
N GLU A 189 8.27 0.35 12.11
CA GLU A 189 9.20 0.69 13.21
C GLU A 189 10.57 1.12 12.69
N LEU A 190 11.12 0.33 11.76
CA LEU A 190 12.45 0.55 11.21
C LEU A 190 12.51 1.78 10.30
N ILE A 191 11.60 1.88 9.32
CA ILE A 191 11.61 3.00 8.35
C ILE A 191 11.23 4.34 9.01
N ALA A 192 10.30 4.32 9.98
CA ALA A 192 9.92 5.53 10.70
C ALA A 192 10.95 5.96 11.75
N GLY A 193 11.98 5.14 12.02
CA GLY A 193 13.02 5.41 13.00
C GLY A 193 12.49 5.37 14.43
N TRP A 194 11.52 4.51 14.71
CA TRP A 194 10.99 4.35 16.07
C TRP A 194 11.81 3.38 16.93
N THR A 195 12.66 2.56 16.29
CA THR A 195 13.56 1.60 16.95
C THR A 195 14.96 1.64 16.34
N GLU A 196 15.96 1.27 17.12
CA GLU A 196 17.31 0.88 16.70
C GLU A 196 17.71 -0.50 17.26
N ASP A 197 16.72 -1.28 17.75
CA ASP A 197 16.97 -2.63 18.23
C ASP A 197 17.11 -3.61 17.07
N LYS A 198 18.30 -4.21 16.95
CA LYS A 198 18.57 -5.29 15.97
C LYS A 198 17.64 -6.49 16.12
N ALA A 199 16.98 -6.65 17.28
CA ALA A 199 15.96 -7.67 17.45
C ALA A 199 14.78 -7.47 16.50
N ASP A 200 14.40 -6.21 16.19
CA ASP A 200 13.25 -5.93 15.34
C ASP A 200 13.50 -6.32 13.88
N ILE A 201 14.73 -6.21 13.39
CA ILE A 201 15.10 -6.76 12.07
C ILE A 201 14.95 -8.29 12.06
N ARG A 202 15.37 -8.97 13.14
CA ARG A 202 15.20 -10.44 13.25
C ARG A 202 13.74 -10.83 13.36
N ASN A 203 12.95 -10.08 14.11
CA ASN A 203 11.52 -10.29 14.28
C ASN A 203 10.78 -10.08 12.96
N LEU A 204 11.12 -9.02 12.20
CA LEU A 204 10.62 -8.77 10.85
C LEU A 204 10.89 -9.99 9.95
N LEU A 205 12.16 -10.40 9.86
CA LEU A 205 12.56 -11.47 8.96
C LEU A 205 11.88 -12.79 9.32
N GLU A 206 11.80 -13.14 10.62
CA GLU A 206 11.13 -14.36 11.08
C GLU A 206 9.62 -14.33 10.82
N ALA A 207 8.94 -13.21 11.10
CA ALA A 207 7.51 -13.06 10.85
C ALA A 207 7.22 -13.20 9.34
N ALA A 208 7.96 -12.50 8.49
CA ALA A 208 7.80 -12.57 7.04
C ALA A 208 8.12 -13.95 6.48
N ARG A 209 9.19 -14.61 6.97
CA ARG A 209 9.54 -15.97 6.61
C ARG A 209 8.44 -16.97 6.99
N ARG A 210 7.83 -16.83 8.18
CA ARG A 210 6.71 -17.67 8.62
C ARG A 210 5.49 -17.49 7.74
N ALA A 211 5.12 -16.24 7.42
CA ALA A 211 4.01 -15.94 6.50
C ALA A 211 4.24 -16.63 5.14
N THR A 212 5.44 -16.48 4.58
CA THR A 212 5.82 -17.07 3.28
C THR A 212 5.82 -18.61 3.33
N SER A 213 6.33 -19.21 4.41
CA SER A 213 6.34 -20.68 4.58
C SER A 213 4.94 -21.27 4.69
N LEU A 214 4.02 -20.58 5.39
CA LEU A 214 2.63 -20.99 5.53
C LEU A 214 1.82 -20.78 4.24
N SER A 215 2.19 -19.80 3.42
CA SER A 215 1.51 -19.48 2.18
C SER A 215 2.49 -19.04 1.09
N PRO A 216 3.22 -19.99 0.44
CA PRO A 216 4.26 -19.66 -0.55
C PRO A 216 3.76 -18.92 -1.78
N GLY A 217 2.48 -19.11 -2.14
CA GLY A 217 1.81 -18.41 -3.25
C GLY A 217 1.08 -17.13 -2.84
N ASP A 218 1.36 -16.58 -1.66
CA ASP A 218 0.78 -15.31 -1.22
C ASP A 218 1.71 -14.14 -1.57
N HIS A 219 1.20 -13.22 -2.39
CA HIS A 219 1.96 -12.10 -2.92
C HIS A 219 2.43 -11.13 -1.83
N LEU A 220 1.58 -10.84 -0.83
CA LEU A 220 1.93 -9.94 0.26
C LEU A 220 3.04 -10.54 1.13
N SER A 221 2.95 -11.82 1.48
CA SER A 221 3.99 -12.52 2.25
C SER A 221 5.34 -12.49 1.54
N GLN A 222 5.36 -12.70 0.22
CA GLN A 222 6.58 -12.61 -0.60
C GLN A 222 7.16 -11.19 -0.58
N GLY A 223 6.33 -10.15 -0.72
CA GLY A 223 6.75 -8.75 -0.69
C GLY A 223 7.33 -8.33 0.67
N LEU A 224 6.68 -8.70 1.77
CA LEU A 224 7.16 -8.40 3.12
C LEU A 224 8.48 -9.14 3.43
N TYR A 225 8.63 -10.39 2.96
CA TYR A 225 9.87 -11.13 3.11
C TYR A 225 11.01 -10.50 2.31
N ALA A 226 10.72 -10.00 1.12
CA ALA A 226 11.68 -9.23 0.31
C ALA A 226 12.21 -8.01 1.06
N VAL A 227 11.34 -7.24 1.72
CA VAL A 227 11.75 -6.08 2.54
C VAL A 227 12.64 -6.55 3.71
N GLY A 228 12.26 -7.62 4.42
CA GLY A 228 13.06 -8.18 5.50
C GLY A 228 14.47 -8.58 5.06
N LEU A 229 14.60 -9.21 3.88
CA LEU A 229 15.89 -9.56 3.27
C LEU A 229 16.73 -8.31 2.94
N ALA A 230 16.12 -7.23 2.46
CA ALA A 230 16.82 -5.98 2.19
C ALA A 230 17.38 -5.34 3.48
N PHE A 231 16.65 -5.41 4.61
CA PHE A 231 17.14 -4.94 5.92
C PHE A 231 18.35 -5.71 6.46
N VAL A 232 18.53 -6.97 6.04
CA VAL A 232 19.75 -7.74 6.38
C VAL A 232 20.83 -7.66 5.29
N GLY A 233 20.67 -6.80 4.29
CA GLY A 233 21.64 -6.58 3.21
C GLY A 233 21.63 -7.65 2.11
N ASN A 234 20.66 -8.56 2.11
CA ASN A 234 20.54 -9.60 1.09
C ASN A 234 19.70 -9.14 -0.12
N TYR A 235 20.20 -8.14 -0.83
CA TYR A 235 19.45 -7.42 -1.87
C TYR A 235 19.10 -8.27 -3.08
N ASP A 236 19.96 -9.20 -3.51
CA ASP A 236 19.70 -10.03 -4.69
C ASP A 236 18.54 -10.99 -4.44
N GLU A 237 18.49 -11.61 -3.26
CA GLU A 237 17.37 -12.46 -2.85
C GLU A 237 16.10 -11.62 -2.61
N ALA A 238 16.24 -10.41 -2.04
CA ALA A 238 15.15 -9.47 -1.87
C ALA A 238 14.49 -9.12 -3.22
N LEU A 239 15.27 -8.79 -4.24
CA LEU A 239 14.78 -8.54 -5.60
C LEU A 239 14.07 -9.76 -6.21
N ALA A 240 14.62 -10.97 -6.02
CA ALA A 240 13.99 -12.19 -6.50
C ALA A 240 12.62 -12.44 -5.85
N HIS A 241 12.48 -12.20 -4.53
CA HIS A 241 11.21 -12.30 -3.83
C HIS A 241 10.22 -11.18 -4.22
N ALA A 242 10.69 -9.95 -4.45
CA ALA A 242 9.88 -8.85 -4.96
C ALA A 242 9.32 -9.17 -6.36
N GLN A 243 10.15 -9.69 -7.27
CA GLN A 243 9.71 -10.13 -8.60
C GLN A 243 8.67 -11.25 -8.50
N ARG A 244 8.85 -12.22 -7.59
CA ARG A 244 7.87 -13.26 -7.35
C ARG A 244 6.55 -12.70 -6.82
N ALA A 245 6.58 -11.74 -5.90
CA ALA A 245 5.39 -11.07 -5.40
C ALA A 245 4.60 -10.38 -6.53
N LEU A 246 5.29 -9.64 -7.39
CA LEU A 246 4.70 -8.99 -8.57
C LEU A 246 4.15 -9.99 -9.59
N ALA A 247 4.83 -11.11 -9.83
CA ALA A 247 4.34 -12.16 -10.71
C ALA A 247 3.07 -12.84 -10.17
N LEU A 248 2.93 -12.97 -8.84
CA LEU A 248 1.73 -13.50 -8.20
C LEU A 248 0.56 -12.52 -8.28
N ASN A 249 0.79 -11.24 -8.04
CA ASN A 249 -0.23 -10.20 -8.16
C ASN A 249 0.37 -8.80 -8.33
N SER A 250 0.54 -8.36 -9.57
CA SER A 250 1.01 -7.00 -9.89
C SER A 250 -0.04 -5.90 -9.66
N ASN A 251 -1.27 -6.27 -9.32
CA ASN A 251 -2.40 -5.35 -9.11
C ASN A 251 -2.59 -4.98 -7.64
N SER A 252 -1.82 -5.57 -6.72
CA SER A 252 -1.95 -5.32 -5.29
C SER A 252 -1.18 -4.07 -4.88
N VAL A 253 -1.88 -3.08 -4.32
CA VAL A 253 -1.28 -1.90 -3.67
C VAL A 253 -0.33 -2.34 -2.54
N ASN A 254 -0.72 -3.39 -1.81
CA ASN A 254 0.07 -3.95 -0.70
C ASN A 254 1.34 -4.69 -1.15
N VAL A 255 1.52 -4.93 -2.45
CA VAL A 255 2.76 -5.46 -3.05
C VAL A 255 3.60 -4.34 -3.65
N LEU A 256 2.96 -3.37 -4.31
CA LEU A 256 3.68 -2.27 -4.96
C LEU A 256 4.51 -1.46 -3.96
N GLY A 257 3.99 -1.20 -2.74
CA GLY A 257 4.74 -0.48 -1.70
C GLY A 257 6.00 -1.23 -1.25
N PRO A 258 5.90 -2.47 -0.71
CA PRO A 258 7.06 -3.28 -0.35
C PRO A 258 8.07 -3.47 -1.50
N CYS A 259 7.61 -3.78 -2.71
CA CYS A 259 8.51 -3.95 -3.86
C CYS A 259 9.21 -2.64 -4.25
N GLY A 260 8.51 -1.49 -4.19
CA GLY A 260 9.11 -0.18 -4.39
C GLY A 260 10.20 0.13 -3.35
N ASN A 261 9.99 -0.22 -2.09
CA ASN A 261 11.02 -0.09 -1.06
C ASN A 261 12.24 -0.99 -1.34
N VAL A 262 12.02 -2.25 -1.75
CA VAL A 262 13.13 -3.16 -2.11
C VAL A 262 13.95 -2.61 -3.28
N LEU A 263 13.29 -2.11 -4.33
CA LEU A 263 13.97 -1.46 -5.46
C LEU A 263 14.77 -0.24 -4.98
N SER A 264 14.18 0.61 -4.13
CA SER A 264 14.87 1.76 -3.54
C SER A 264 16.14 1.35 -2.80
N PHE A 265 16.02 0.39 -1.90
CA PHE A 265 17.14 -0.10 -1.08
C PHE A 265 18.22 -0.81 -1.92
N SER A 266 17.84 -1.43 -3.01
CA SER A 266 18.75 -2.10 -3.95
C SER A 266 19.45 -1.14 -4.93
N GLY A 267 19.08 0.15 -4.94
CA GLY A 267 19.69 1.17 -5.81
C GLY A 267 18.94 1.43 -7.12
N GLU A 268 17.82 0.73 -7.38
CA GLU A 268 16.99 0.89 -8.59
C GLU A 268 15.98 2.04 -8.40
N ALA A 269 16.53 3.23 -8.13
CA ALA A 269 15.76 4.39 -7.64
C ALA A 269 14.70 4.93 -8.64
N ARG A 270 14.92 4.80 -9.95
CA ARG A 270 13.97 5.27 -10.99
C ARG A 270 12.75 4.35 -11.05
N GLU A 271 12.99 3.05 -11.15
CA GLU A 271 11.98 1.99 -11.18
C GLU A 271 11.19 1.98 -9.88
N ALA A 272 11.86 2.19 -8.75
CA ALA A 272 11.22 2.36 -7.45
C ALA A 272 10.22 3.53 -7.45
N ASN A 273 10.62 4.69 -8.00
CA ASN A 273 9.73 5.85 -8.07
C ASN A 273 8.53 5.62 -8.98
N GLU A 274 8.69 4.95 -10.12
CA GLU A 274 7.58 4.59 -11.00
C GLU A 274 6.57 3.68 -10.29
N MET A 275 7.07 2.69 -9.55
CA MET A 275 6.24 1.76 -8.80
C MET A 275 5.51 2.43 -7.63
N LEU A 276 6.20 3.22 -6.82
CA LEU A 276 5.63 3.94 -5.68
C LEU A 276 4.62 5.01 -6.14
N ASP A 277 4.90 5.72 -7.23
CA ASP A 277 3.98 6.68 -7.82
C ASP A 277 2.69 6.00 -8.29
N ARG A 278 2.81 4.85 -8.99
CA ARG A 278 1.64 4.03 -9.36
C ARG A 278 0.86 3.60 -8.11
N MET A 279 1.51 3.12 -7.09
CA MET A 279 0.87 2.71 -5.84
C MET A 279 0.11 3.88 -5.18
N LEU A 280 0.71 5.07 -5.11
CA LEU A 280 0.08 6.25 -4.52
C LEU A 280 -1.07 6.82 -5.35
N ARG A 281 -1.08 6.63 -6.68
CA ARG A 281 -2.24 6.95 -7.51
C ARG A 281 -3.42 6.01 -7.25
N LEU A 282 -3.15 4.72 -7.03
CA LEU A 282 -4.17 3.70 -6.76
C LEU A 282 -4.72 3.78 -5.33
N ALA A 283 -3.91 4.23 -4.38
CA ALA A 283 -4.30 4.42 -2.97
C ALA A 283 -3.85 5.80 -2.45
N PRO A 284 -4.48 6.90 -2.89
CA PRO A 284 -4.04 8.25 -2.52
C PRO A 284 -4.17 8.56 -1.03
N ALA A 285 -5.04 7.85 -0.31
CA ALA A 285 -5.21 7.94 1.14
C ALA A 285 -4.48 6.85 1.92
N HIS A 286 -3.41 6.26 1.36
CA HIS A 286 -2.66 5.20 2.03
C HIS A 286 -2.09 5.68 3.37
N TYR A 287 -2.25 4.88 4.43
CA TYR A 287 -1.84 5.25 5.79
C TYR A 287 -0.35 5.62 5.90
N PHE A 288 0.52 5.01 5.11
CA PHE A 288 1.97 5.28 5.08
C PHE A 288 2.38 6.20 3.92
N ARG A 289 1.46 7.03 3.38
CA ARG A 289 1.73 7.92 2.25
C ARG A 289 2.95 8.82 2.46
N ALA A 290 3.08 9.42 3.65
CA ALA A 290 4.21 10.30 3.96
C ALA A 290 5.55 9.58 3.86
N GLY A 291 5.64 8.34 4.35
CA GLY A 291 6.84 7.51 4.24
C GLY A 291 7.22 7.21 2.78
N PHE A 292 6.25 6.86 1.95
CA PHE A 292 6.51 6.61 0.53
C PHE A 292 6.93 7.87 -0.24
N LEU A 293 6.30 9.01 0.02
CA LEU A 293 6.73 10.29 -0.56
C LEU A 293 8.16 10.67 -0.14
N SER A 294 8.51 10.44 1.13
CA SER A 294 9.87 10.64 1.62
C SER A 294 10.87 9.70 0.93
N GLN A 295 10.51 8.42 0.76
CA GLN A 295 11.36 7.46 0.03
C GLN A 295 11.55 7.85 -1.44
N MET A 296 10.48 8.28 -2.12
CA MET A 296 10.57 8.77 -3.50
C MET A 296 11.46 10.02 -3.61
N ALA A 297 11.39 10.91 -2.63
CA ALA A 297 12.24 12.09 -2.57
C ALA A 297 13.71 11.71 -2.41
N LEU A 298 14.02 10.75 -1.54
CA LEU A 298 15.35 10.18 -1.38
C LEU A 298 15.85 9.53 -2.68
N ASN A 299 15.02 8.79 -3.37
CA ASN A 299 15.35 8.18 -4.66
C ASN A 299 15.74 9.25 -5.70
N TRP A 300 15.03 10.38 -5.77
CA TRP A 300 15.41 11.50 -6.65
C TRP A 300 16.76 12.12 -6.26
N LEU A 301 17.05 12.20 -4.97
CA LEU A 301 18.37 12.63 -4.51
C LEU A 301 19.46 11.64 -4.95
N CYS A 302 19.23 10.34 -4.82
CA CYS A 302 20.18 9.29 -5.21
C CYS A 302 20.52 9.31 -6.71
N VAL A 303 19.58 9.69 -7.57
CA VAL A 303 19.83 9.83 -9.01
C VAL A 303 20.32 11.22 -9.44
N GLY A 304 20.68 12.08 -8.48
CA GLY A 304 21.24 13.41 -8.74
C GLY A 304 20.21 14.45 -9.22
N ALA A 305 18.94 14.29 -8.87
CA ALA A 305 17.85 15.21 -9.22
C ALA A 305 17.06 15.68 -7.98
N PRO A 306 17.73 16.30 -6.97
CA PRO A 306 17.12 16.70 -5.69
C PRO A 306 15.95 17.67 -5.85
N GLU A 307 15.93 18.49 -6.90
CA GLU A 307 14.84 19.44 -7.19
C GLU A 307 13.49 18.71 -7.40
N ARG A 308 13.52 17.50 -7.95
CA ARG A 308 12.33 16.66 -8.12
C ARG A 308 11.86 16.02 -6.82
N GLY A 309 12.76 15.81 -5.88
CA GLY A 309 12.46 15.28 -4.55
C GLY A 309 11.83 16.32 -3.61
N LEU A 310 12.21 17.59 -3.75
CA LEU A 310 11.80 18.66 -2.82
C LEU A 310 10.27 18.81 -2.67
N PRO A 311 9.44 18.84 -3.74
CA PRO A 311 7.98 18.92 -3.58
C PRO A 311 7.39 17.70 -2.88
N LEU A 312 7.94 16.51 -3.10
CA LEU A 312 7.46 15.26 -2.50
C LEU A 312 7.69 15.23 -0.99
N VAL A 313 8.90 15.58 -0.55
CA VAL A 313 9.22 15.60 0.89
C VAL A 313 8.50 16.74 1.61
N ASN A 314 8.24 17.87 0.95
CA ASN A 314 7.40 18.95 1.50
C ASN A 314 5.96 18.48 1.73
N GLU A 315 5.38 17.69 0.81
CA GLU A 315 4.07 17.08 0.99
C GLU A 315 4.11 16.07 2.13
N ALA A 316 5.16 15.24 2.22
CA ALA A 316 5.34 14.27 3.29
C ALA A 316 5.35 14.92 4.68
N ILE A 317 6.08 16.02 4.86
CA ILE A 317 6.13 16.79 6.12
C ILE A 317 4.76 17.39 6.46
N LYS A 318 4.00 17.90 5.48
CA LYS A 318 2.64 18.40 5.72
C LYS A 318 1.68 17.31 6.19
N LEU A 319 1.83 16.09 5.66
CA LEU A 319 1.00 14.94 6.06
C LEU A 319 1.38 14.39 7.45
N LYS A 320 2.67 14.38 7.79
CA LYS A 320 3.22 13.85 9.04
C LYS A 320 4.34 14.78 9.54
N PRO A 321 3.99 15.88 10.25
CA PRO A 321 4.97 16.86 10.72
C PRO A 321 5.95 16.32 11.77
N ASP A 322 5.62 15.21 12.42
CA ASP A 322 6.41 14.53 13.43
C ASP A 322 7.28 13.36 12.89
N ALA A 323 7.24 13.11 11.58
CA ALA A 323 7.99 12.01 10.95
C ALA A 323 9.45 12.40 10.74
N ILE A 324 10.36 11.87 11.57
CA ILE A 324 11.80 12.19 11.50
C ILE A 324 12.42 11.86 10.14
N CYS A 325 12.02 10.74 9.51
CA CYS A 325 12.50 10.36 8.18
C CYS A 325 12.27 11.47 7.13
N CYS A 326 11.12 12.17 7.22
CA CYS A 326 10.82 13.26 6.30
C CYS A 326 11.73 14.46 6.52
N HIS A 327 12.00 14.84 7.77
CA HIS A 327 12.91 15.95 8.10
C HIS A 327 14.36 15.65 7.71
N ILE A 328 14.84 14.43 7.92
CA ILE A 328 16.19 14.00 7.51
C ILE A 328 16.34 14.03 5.99
N VAL A 329 15.39 13.51 5.24
CA VAL A 329 15.42 13.55 3.77
C VAL A 329 15.33 14.99 3.26
N TYR A 330 14.47 15.82 3.85
CA TYR A 330 14.38 17.24 3.51
C TYR A 330 15.70 17.98 3.77
N ALA A 331 16.31 17.76 4.93
CA ALA A 331 17.62 18.36 5.27
C ALA A 331 18.67 17.97 4.22
N LYS A 332 18.72 16.69 3.80
CA LYS A 332 19.68 16.24 2.80
C LYS A 332 19.45 16.85 1.42
N ILE A 333 18.21 16.95 1.00
CA ILE A 333 17.84 17.58 -0.26
C ILE A 333 18.21 19.07 -0.24
N THR A 334 17.83 19.80 0.80
CA THR A 334 18.12 21.24 0.91
C THR A 334 19.61 21.54 1.02
N ALA A 335 20.38 20.73 1.76
CA ALA A 335 21.83 20.82 1.80
C ALA A 335 22.46 20.59 0.41
N SER A 336 21.99 19.60 -0.34
CA SER A 336 22.49 19.34 -1.71
C SER A 336 22.16 20.45 -2.71
N LEU A 337 21.13 21.26 -2.42
CA LEU A 337 20.72 22.44 -3.19
C LEU A 337 21.40 23.74 -2.70
N GLY A 338 22.34 23.67 -1.74
CA GLY A 338 23.01 24.83 -1.15
C GLY A 338 22.15 25.63 -0.16
N ARG A 339 20.98 25.10 0.26
CA ARG A 339 20.05 25.75 1.19
C ARG A 339 20.37 25.33 2.63
N HIS A 340 21.53 25.74 3.15
CA HIS A 340 22.07 25.25 4.43
C HIS A 340 21.23 25.66 5.64
N GLU A 341 20.62 26.86 5.64
CA GLU A 341 19.73 27.30 6.73
C GLU A 341 18.50 26.41 6.85
N ASP A 342 17.89 26.05 5.71
CA ASP A 342 16.75 25.13 5.69
C ASP A 342 17.13 23.72 6.16
N ALA A 343 18.34 23.27 5.80
CA ALA A 343 18.86 21.97 6.25
C ALA A 343 19.05 21.95 7.77
N THR A 344 19.67 22.99 8.34
CA THR A 344 19.85 23.11 9.79
C THR A 344 18.52 23.17 10.54
N ALA A 345 17.57 23.95 10.04
CA ALA A 345 16.23 24.02 10.62
C ALA A 345 15.53 22.64 10.61
N ALA A 346 15.66 21.87 9.52
CA ALA A 346 15.08 20.55 9.42
C ALA A 346 15.72 19.53 10.38
N ILE A 347 17.02 19.58 10.58
CA ILE A 347 17.71 18.74 11.57
C ILE A 347 17.26 19.11 12.99
N SER A 348 17.09 20.41 13.29
CA SER A 348 16.55 20.85 14.59
C SER A 348 15.13 20.28 14.82
N GLU A 349 14.28 20.25 13.79
CA GLU A 349 12.96 19.61 13.87
C GLU A 349 13.06 18.09 14.05
N ALA A 350 13.98 17.42 13.39
CA ALA A 350 14.21 15.99 13.58
C ALA A 350 14.62 15.70 15.05
N TYR A 351 15.51 16.49 15.66
CA TYR A 351 15.85 16.38 17.08
C TYR A 351 14.67 16.72 18.00
N ARG A 352 13.82 17.67 17.64
CA ARG A 352 12.61 17.97 18.41
C ARG A 352 11.65 16.76 18.44
N CYS A 353 11.52 16.07 17.31
CA CYS A 353 10.68 14.87 17.19
C CYS A 353 11.33 13.64 17.86
N ARG A 354 12.66 13.54 17.80
CA ARG A 354 13.44 12.44 18.35
C ARG A 354 14.73 12.96 18.99
N PRO A 355 14.74 13.30 20.31
CA PRO A 355 15.89 13.88 20.99
C PRO A 355 17.13 12.98 21.04
N ASP A 356 16.96 11.67 20.96
CA ASP A 356 18.00 10.63 20.93
C ASP A 356 18.41 10.22 19.50
N LEU A 357 18.13 11.07 18.51
CA LEU A 357 18.53 10.83 17.11
C LEU A 357 20.05 10.60 17.02
N SER A 358 20.44 9.48 16.45
CA SER A 358 21.84 9.03 16.40
C SER A 358 22.24 8.60 14.99
N ARG A 359 23.55 8.52 14.72
CA ARG A 359 24.09 7.95 13.48
C ARG A 359 23.61 6.50 13.31
N SER A 360 23.63 5.71 14.39
CA SER A 360 23.17 4.31 14.40
C SER A 360 21.72 4.20 13.94
N LEU A 361 20.84 5.10 14.44
CA LEU A 361 19.43 5.11 14.03
C LEU A 361 19.27 5.38 12.51
N LEU A 362 20.03 6.32 11.95
CA LEU A 362 19.98 6.61 10.51
C LEU A 362 20.44 5.44 9.66
N ASP A 363 21.43 4.68 10.09
CA ASP A 363 21.87 3.45 9.41
C ASP A 363 20.74 2.38 9.38
N PHE A 364 19.93 2.33 10.44
CA PHE A 364 18.74 1.47 10.50
C PHE A 364 17.62 1.91 9.56
N MET A 365 17.38 3.22 9.51
CA MET A 365 16.26 3.77 8.72
C MET A 365 16.47 3.68 7.21
N PHE A 366 17.73 3.63 6.76
CA PHE A 366 18.11 3.73 5.35
C PHE A 366 18.98 2.53 4.92
N PRO A 367 18.41 1.30 4.83
CA PRO A 367 19.16 0.10 4.48
C PRO A 367 19.45 0.05 2.97
N HIS A 368 20.37 0.89 2.49
CA HIS A 368 20.72 0.97 1.09
C HIS A 368 21.92 0.09 0.73
N ARG A 369 21.89 -0.54 -0.46
CA ARG A 369 23.02 -1.27 -1.05
C ARG A 369 24.25 -0.40 -1.21
N ASP A 370 24.08 0.86 -1.62
CA ASP A 370 25.11 1.90 -1.54
C ASP A 370 25.22 2.40 -0.11
N THR A 371 26.17 1.84 0.63
CA THR A 371 26.43 2.18 2.04
C THR A 371 26.89 3.62 2.25
N SER A 372 27.22 4.37 1.17
CA SER A 372 27.51 5.79 1.28
C SER A 372 26.25 6.64 1.56
N ILE A 373 25.04 6.13 1.27
CA ILE A 373 23.80 6.88 1.49
C ILE A 373 23.50 7.05 2.98
N PRO A 374 23.47 5.99 3.83
CA PRO A 374 23.33 6.15 5.27
C PRO A 374 24.41 7.06 5.87
N GLY A 375 25.67 6.87 5.48
CA GLY A 375 26.77 7.73 5.93
C GLY A 375 26.56 9.20 5.59
N LYS A 376 26.19 9.52 4.36
CA LYS A 376 25.87 10.90 3.93
C LYS A 376 24.65 11.48 4.66
N MET A 377 23.70 10.64 5.08
CA MET A 377 22.58 11.07 5.93
C MET A 377 23.06 11.40 7.34
N ALA A 378 23.94 10.57 7.90
CA ALA A 378 24.50 10.77 9.23
C ALA A 378 25.42 11.99 9.32
N ASP A 379 26.13 12.36 8.24
CA ASP A 379 26.97 13.58 8.18
C ASP A 379 26.15 14.87 8.41
N LEU A 380 24.83 14.83 8.21
CA LEU A 380 23.95 15.97 8.53
C LEU A 380 23.89 16.27 10.03
N LEU A 381 24.10 15.28 10.90
CA LEU A 381 24.09 15.48 12.35
C LEU A 381 25.30 16.28 12.85
N GLU A 382 26.32 16.46 12.00
CA GLU A 382 27.52 17.24 12.31
C GLU A 382 27.39 18.72 11.88
N ILE A 383 26.29 19.09 11.24
CA ILE A 383 26.02 20.47 10.76
C ILE A 383 25.43 21.34 11.88
N THR A 384 24.92 20.73 12.94
CA THR A 384 24.35 21.40 14.11
C THR A 384 25.37 21.46 15.24
#